data_e6bc850d81a9facb1c2d67e713c8ac34
#
_entry.id   e6bc850d81a9facb1c2d67e713c8ac34
#
_cell.length_a   1.000
_cell.length_b   1.000
_cell.length_c   1.000
_cell.angle_alpha   90.00
_cell.angle_beta   90.00
_cell.angle_gamma   90.00
#
_symmetry.space_group_name_H-M   'P 1'
#
loop_
_entity.id
_entity.type
_entity.pdbx_description
1 polymer ?
#
loop_
_entity_poly.entity_id
_entity_poly.type
_entity_poly.pdbx_seq_one_letter_code
_entity_poly.pdbx_strand_id
1 'polypeptide(L)'
;PLRVALGDSLMWRKNRFATPRRTRLVEGGDELMAERAANQRPNTELLRQQALAALPGDGRLLIQADGQVKVVSPQVLGRLHIHEPSPLGDEPSPARLILPIEPPPKLLAISAGGRVAAVRWEFAGQQPGSLERFLPTGLEGDPVISIEPLPQGDCSNLSLGLLSSDGRFKRLPLSEVLDLSGRATSVVKLKEGISVRAAMICQTGSDLVLISDIGRILKLPIQDDSLPLMGRLAQGPMTMRLFPGEQLVGGVSLMATTSILIATSQGRIGRIDASLLRRCQRGDFGEMAVRLEQQNDKIQTICKGDGLVGVITSQKRHGRLDANSYPCINPGEPCSDQLDLNTNETLSNLIPLLQDNQN
;
A
#
# COMPACT_ATOMS: atom_id res chain seq x y z
N PRO A 1 -14.37 27.24 -48.20
CA PRO A 1 -13.38 28.26 -47.76
C PRO A 1 -12.34 27.69 -46.79
N LEU A 2 -12.74 26.94 -45.74
CA LEU A 2 -11.82 26.38 -44.74
C LEU A 2 -10.82 25.37 -45.31
N ARG A 3 -11.23 24.57 -46.31
CA ARG A 3 -10.35 23.61 -47.01
C ARG A 3 -9.25 24.29 -47.79
N VAL A 4 -9.56 25.41 -48.45
CA VAL A 4 -8.57 26.19 -49.22
C VAL A 4 -7.59 26.84 -48.29
N ALA A 5 -8.05 27.48 -47.22
CA ALA A 5 -7.18 28.13 -46.23
C ALA A 5 -6.24 27.15 -45.51
N LEU A 6 -6.71 25.93 -45.21
CA LEU A 6 -5.89 24.84 -44.64
C LEU A 6 -4.86 24.33 -45.67
N GLY A 7 -5.26 24.19 -46.95
CA GLY A 7 -4.37 23.80 -48.03
C GLY A 7 -3.24 24.82 -48.22
N ASP A 8 -3.57 26.08 -48.28
CA ASP A 8 -2.60 27.17 -48.43
C ASP A 8 -1.64 27.29 -47.23
N SER A 9 -2.15 27.13 -46.01
CA SER A 9 -1.33 27.10 -44.81
C SER A 9 -0.36 25.91 -44.75
N LEU A 10 -0.79 24.75 -45.27
CA LEU A 10 0.03 23.55 -45.37
C LEU A 10 1.12 23.66 -46.43
N MET A 11 0.80 24.23 -47.60
CA MET A 11 1.78 24.49 -48.65
C MET A 11 2.80 25.52 -48.24
N TRP A 12 2.39 26.60 -47.55
CA TRP A 12 3.30 27.61 -47.01
C TRP A 12 4.30 27.05 -46.00
N ARG A 13 3.86 26.19 -45.09
CA ARG A 13 4.74 25.50 -44.12
C ARG A 13 5.69 24.51 -44.77
N LYS A 14 5.22 23.75 -45.77
CA LYS A 14 6.05 22.81 -46.54
C LYS A 14 7.19 23.50 -47.26
N ASN A 15 6.93 24.65 -47.82
CA ASN A 15 7.94 25.42 -48.56
C ASN A 15 8.94 26.14 -47.63
N ARG A 16 8.57 26.46 -46.40
CA ARG A 16 9.44 27.20 -45.47
C ARG A 16 10.23 26.34 -44.51
N PHE A 17 9.74 25.19 -44.14
CA PHE A 17 10.31 24.35 -43.09
C PHE A 17 10.41 22.88 -43.51
N ALA A 18 10.83 22.53 -44.60
CA ALA A 18 11.17 21.21 -45.14
C ALA A 18 10.95 19.92 -44.24
N THR A 19 10.21 20.01 -43.15
CA THR A 19 9.97 18.91 -42.20
C THR A 19 8.67 18.19 -42.57
N PRO A 20 8.70 16.94 -43.00
CA PRO A 20 7.50 16.20 -43.38
C PRO A 20 6.59 16.02 -42.15
N ARG A 21 5.31 16.34 -42.33
CA ARG A 21 4.33 16.09 -41.28
C ARG A 21 4.07 14.60 -41.14
N ARG A 22 4.02 14.12 -39.88
CA ARG A 22 3.58 12.75 -39.56
C ARG A 22 2.06 12.56 -39.67
N THR A 23 1.30 13.63 -39.89
CA THR A 23 -0.17 13.57 -39.97
C THR A 23 -0.59 13.48 -41.42
N ARG A 24 -1.29 12.42 -41.79
CA ARG A 24 -1.91 12.21 -43.08
C ARG A 24 -3.33 12.77 -43.06
N LEU A 25 -3.67 13.63 -44.01
CA LEU A 25 -5.06 14.08 -44.21
C LEU A 25 -5.74 13.08 -45.18
N VAL A 26 -6.79 12.44 -44.71
CA VAL A 26 -7.57 11.47 -45.48
C VAL A 26 -8.92 12.08 -45.83
N GLU A 27 -9.34 12.01 -47.09
CA GLU A 27 -10.69 12.33 -47.52
C GLU A 27 -11.56 11.07 -47.36
N GLY A 28 -12.63 11.19 -46.57
CA GLY A 28 -13.57 10.09 -46.36
C GLY A 28 -13.69 9.66 -44.90
N GLY A 29 -14.87 9.87 -44.28
CA GLY A 29 -15.14 9.55 -42.90
C GLY A 29 -15.08 8.05 -42.56
N ASP A 30 -15.40 7.20 -43.54
CA ASP A 30 -15.54 5.76 -43.37
C ASP A 30 -14.17 5.04 -43.25
N GLU A 31 -13.17 5.47 -44.01
CA GLU A 31 -11.80 4.96 -43.87
C GLU A 31 -11.15 5.38 -42.57
N LEU A 32 -11.39 6.60 -42.10
CA LEU A 32 -10.94 7.09 -40.78
C LEU A 32 -11.60 6.36 -39.63
N MET A 33 -12.85 5.96 -39.79
CA MET A 33 -13.57 5.15 -38.79
C MET A 33 -13.06 3.70 -38.79
N ALA A 34 -12.75 3.14 -39.97
CA ALA A 34 -12.15 1.81 -40.09
C ALA A 34 -10.71 1.77 -39.53
N GLU A 35 -9.89 2.79 -39.80
CA GLU A 35 -8.55 2.93 -39.21
C GLU A 35 -8.61 3.18 -37.69
N ARG A 36 -9.58 3.94 -37.21
CA ARG A 36 -9.82 4.12 -35.77
C ARG A 36 -10.32 2.83 -35.09
N ALA A 37 -11.16 2.05 -35.78
CA ALA A 37 -11.61 0.76 -35.28
C ALA A 37 -10.47 -0.27 -35.25
N ALA A 38 -9.59 -0.28 -36.25
CA ALA A 38 -8.40 -1.13 -36.32
C ALA A 38 -7.31 -0.72 -35.28
N ASN A 39 -7.23 0.56 -34.96
CA ASN A 39 -6.33 1.11 -33.94
C ASN A 39 -6.98 1.31 -32.55
N GLN A 40 -8.24 0.91 -32.38
CA GLN A 40 -8.83 0.87 -31.03
C GLN A 40 -8.02 -0.13 -30.22
N ARG A 41 -7.25 0.40 -29.26
CA ARG A 41 -6.69 -0.41 -28.18
C ARG A 41 -7.82 -1.24 -27.64
N PRO A 42 -7.65 -2.56 -27.45
CA PRO A 42 -8.70 -3.41 -26.95
C PRO A 42 -9.30 -2.75 -25.71
N ASN A 43 -10.62 -2.67 -25.66
CA ASN A 43 -11.31 -2.03 -24.54
C ASN A 43 -10.88 -2.76 -23.26
N THR A 44 -10.00 -2.13 -22.51
CA THR A 44 -9.39 -2.72 -21.30
C THR A 44 -10.46 -3.20 -20.32
N GLU A 45 -11.61 -2.50 -20.29
CA GLU A 45 -12.72 -2.88 -19.44
C GLU A 45 -13.42 -4.16 -19.92
N LEU A 46 -13.57 -4.34 -21.23
CA LEU A 46 -14.11 -5.58 -21.80
C LEU A 46 -13.18 -6.78 -21.50
N LEU A 47 -11.88 -6.60 -21.67
CA LEU A 47 -10.90 -7.65 -21.34
C LEU A 47 -10.94 -7.99 -19.85
N ARG A 48 -11.09 -7.00 -18.99
CA ARG A 48 -11.23 -7.17 -17.56
C ARG A 48 -12.48 -7.97 -17.20
N GLN A 49 -13.64 -7.63 -17.78
CA GLN A 49 -14.89 -8.36 -17.59
C GLN A 49 -14.77 -9.81 -18.07
N GLN A 50 -14.12 -10.04 -19.21
CA GLN A 50 -13.86 -11.41 -19.71
C GLN A 50 -12.94 -12.20 -18.76
N ALA A 51 -11.90 -11.56 -18.22
CA ALA A 51 -11.01 -12.19 -17.25
C ALA A 51 -11.76 -12.57 -15.96
N LEU A 52 -12.59 -11.67 -15.43
CA LEU A 52 -13.42 -11.94 -14.26
C LEU A 52 -14.42 -13.09 -14.51
N ALA A 53 -15.10 -13.10 -15.65
CA ALA A 53 -16.06 -14.14 -16.00
C ALA A 53 -15.42 -15.55 -16.15
N ALA A 54 -14.12 -15.62 -16.37
CA ALA A 54 -13.37 -16.87 -16.49
C ALA A 54 -12.89 -17.41 -15.13
N LEU A 55 -13.07 -16.64 -14.02
CA LEU A 55 -12.67 -17.07 -12.68
C LEU A 55 -13.73 -17.95 -12.03
N PRO A 56 -13.33 -18.92 -11.15
CA PRO A 56 -14.28 -19.67 -10.36
C PRO A 56 -14.96 -18.77 -9.32
N GLY A 57 -16.29 -18.73 -9.24
CA GLY A 57 -17.03 -17.81 -8.37
C GLY A 57 -16.69 -17.92 -6.87
N ASP A 58 -16.26 -19.10 -6.40
CA ASP A 58 -15.82 -19.36 -5.02
C ASP A 58 -14.33 -19.06 -4.79
N GLY A 59 -13.62 -18.57 -5.82
CA GLY A 59 -12.19 -18.29 -5.77
C GLY A 59 -11.80 -17.31 -4.67
N ARG A 60 -10.53 -17.37 -4.30
CA ARG A 60 -9.89 -16.41 -3.37
C ARG A 60 -8.69 -15.78 -4.03
N LEU A 61 -8.67 -14.46 -4.02
CA LEU A 61 -7.48 -13.69 -4.38
C LEU A 61 -6.47 -13.81 -3.25
N LEU A 62 -5.28 -14.29 -3.55
CA LEU A 62 -4.17 -14.38 -2.63
C LEU A 62 -3.02 -13.50 -3.14
N ILE A 63 -2.59 -12.55 -2.31
CA ILE A 63 -1.37 -11.77 -2.52
C ILE A 63 -0.39 -12.10 -1.40
N GLN A 64 0.77 -12.58 -1.77
CA GLN A 64 1.83 -12.96 -0.83
C GLN A 64 2.77 -11.77 -0.57
N ALA A 65 3.52 -11.84 0.51
CA ALA A 65 4.46 -10.79 0.92
C ALA A 65 5.61 -10.58 -0.07
N ASP A 66 6.00 -11.61 -0.82
CA ASP A 66 6.96 -11.53 -1.92
C ASP A 66 6.39 -10.93 -3.21
N GLY A 67 5.13 -10.48 -3.16
CA GLY A 67 4.44 -9.87 -4.30
C GLY A 67 3.82 -10.85 -5.27
N GLN A 68 3.79 -12.16 -4.99
CA GLN A 68 3.06 -13.11 -5.85
C GLN A 68 1.55 -12.90 -5.72
N VAL A 69 0.88 -12.82 -6.87
CA VAL A 69 -0.57 -12.64 -7.00
C VAL A 69 -1.15 -13.86 -7.73
N LYS A 70 -2.15 -14.49 -7.12
CA LYS A 70 -2.84 -15.65 -7.70
C LYS A 70 -4.28 -15.73 -7.22
N VAL A 71 -5.12 -16.35 -8.03
CA VAL A 71 -6.47 -16.77 -7.63
C VAL A 71 -6.45 -18.26 -7.39
N VAL A 72 -6.93 -18.68 -6.22
CA VAL A 72 -6.91 -20.07 -5.78
C VAL A 72 -8.30 -20.50 -5.34
N SER A 73 -8.61 -21.80 -5.44
CA SER A 73 -9.85 -22.34 -4.87
C SER A 73 -9.74 -22.44 -3.34
N PRO A 74 -10.87 -22.45 -2.61
CA PRO A 74 -10.88 -22.65 -1.16
C PRO A 74 -10.18 -23.93 -0.71
N GLN A 75 -10.28 -25.02 -1.52
CA GLN A 75 -9.63 -26.30 -1.22
C GLN A 75 -8.09 -26.18 -1.29
N VAL A 76 -7.57 -25.41 -2.26
CA VAL A 76 -6.12 -25.15 -2.36
C VAL A 76 -5.68 -24.26 -1.22
N LEU A 77 -6.47 -23.23 -0.89
CA LEU A 77 -6.17 -22.32 0.22
C LEU A 77 -6.08 -23.07 1.56
N GLY A 78 -7.02 -23.99 1.83
CA GLY A 78 -7.01 -24.81 3.05
C GLY A 78 -5.76 -25.71 3.18
N ARG A 79 -5.20 -26.18 2.06
CA ARG A 79 -3.96 -26.99 2.06
C ARG A 79 -2.69 -26.18 2.33
N LEU A 80 -2.74 -24.88 2.18
CA LEU A 80 -1.57 -24.00 2.39
C LEU A 80 -1.33 -23.66 3.87
N HIS A 81 -2.23 -24.04 4.78
CA HIS A 81 -2.14 -23.79 6.24
C HIS A 81 -1.78 -22.33 6.59
N ILE A 82 -2.13 -21.38 5.71
CA ILE A 82 -1.74 -19.98 5.82
C ILE A 82 -2.47 -19.24 6.95
N HIS A 83 -3.48 -19.85 7.55
CA HIS A 83 -4.26 -19.35 8.67
C HIS A 83 -3.76 -19.84 10.03
N GLU A 84 -2.67 -20.59 10.07
CA GLU A 84 -2.10 -21.15 11.28
C GLU A 84 -0.74 -20.54 11.59
N PRO A 85 -0.37 -20.32 12.86
CA PRO A 85 0.98 -19.94 13.24
C PRO A 85 2.00 -20.99 12.77
N SER A 86 3.19 -20.56 12.39
CA SER A 86 4.30 -21.44 12.05
C SER A 86 5.63 -20.84 12.50
N PRO A 87 6.60 -21.67 12.91
CA PRO A 87 7.93 -21.20 13.28
C PRO A 87 8.65 -20.57 12.07
N LEU A 88 9.71 -19.81 12.33
CA LEU A 88 10.59 -19.33 11.29
C LEU A 88 11.31 -20.49 10.59
N GLY A 89 11.23 -20.55 9.26
CA GLY A 89 11.82 -21.61 8.45
C GLY A 89 11.79 -21.29 6.95
N ASP A 90 11.90 -22.33 6.15
CA ASP A 90 11.76 -22.28 4.67
C ASP A 90 10.28 -22.32 4.23
N GLU A 91 9.42 -21.77 5.05
CA GLU A 91 8.00 -21.66 4.79
C GLU A 91 7.72 -20.81 3.53
N PRO A 92 6.62 -21.05 2.82
CA PRO A 92 6.19 -20.17 1.75
C PRO A 92 6.02 -18.73 2.25
N SER A 93 6.26 -17.77 1.36
CA SER A 93 6.03 -16.35 1.68
C SER A 93 4.65 -16.14 2.30
N PRO A 94 4.54 -15.46 3.46
CA PRO A 94 3.28 -15.30 4.15
C PRO A 94 2.27 -14.54 3.28
N ALA A 95 1.00 -14.87 3.46
CA ALA A 95 -0.07 -14.13 2.83
C ALA A 95 -0.15 -12.73 3.44
N ARG A 96 -0.23 -11.73 2.57
CA ARG A 96 -0.52 -10.34 2.94
C ARG A 96 -2.01 -10.06 2.86
N LEU A 97 -2.67 -10.61 1.84
CA LEU A 97 -4.05 -10.33 1.52
C LEU A 97 -4.74 -11.60 1.03
N ILE A 98 -5.89 -11.90 1.62
CA ILE A 98 -6.79 -12.97 1.16
C ILE A 98 -8.20 -12.39 1.08
N LEU A 99 -8.76 -12.33 -0.12
CA LEU A 99 -10.09 -11.76 -0.35
C LEU A 99 -10.95 -12.69 -1.22
N PRO A 100 -12.26 -12.70 -1.01
CA PRO A 100 -13.18 -13.29 -1.99
C PRO A 100 -13.07 -12.53 -3.31
N ILE A 101 -13.30 -13.21 -4.43
CA ILE A 101 -13.32 -12.56 -5.74
C ILE A 101 -14.72 -12.12 -6.15
N GLU A 102 -15.73 -12.49 -5.40
CA GLU A 102 -17.12 -12.04 -5.55
C GLU A 102 -17.63 -11.45 -4.23
N PRO A 103 -18.09 -10.19 -4.24
CA PRO A 103 -17.95 -9.20 -5.33
C PRO A 103 -16.49 -8.84 -5.59
N PRO A 104 -16.11 -8.50 -6.85
CA PRO A 104 -14.71 -8.25 -7.22
C PRO A 104 -14.08 -7.13 -6.37
N PRO A 105 -13.03 -7.40 -5.58
CA PRO A 105 -12.39 -6.38 -4.76
C PRO A 105 -11.64 -5.36 -5.63
N LYS A 106 -11.75 -4.09 -5.30
CA LYS A 106 -10.89 -3.05 -5.84
C LYS A 106 -9.64 -2.96 -4.95
N LEU A 107 -8.47 -3.04 -5.54
CA LEU A 107 -7.19 -2.93 -4.84
C LEU A 107 -6.40 -1.72 -5.32
N LEU A 108 -5.86 -0.98 -4.37
CA LEU A 108 -4.99 0.17 -4.59
C LEU A 108 -3.54 -0.19 -4.24
N ALA A 109 -2.65 -0.12 -5.21
CA ALA A 109 -1.21 -0.16 -4.96
C ALA A 109 -0.70 1.26 -4.69
N ILE A 110 0.13 1.42 -3.65
CA ILE A 110 0.75 2.68 -3.25
C ILE A 110 2.26 2.52 -3.31
N SER A 111 2.95 3.46 -3.97
CA SER A 111 4.41 3.44 -4.12
C SER A 111 5.15 4.33 -3.14
N ALA A 112 6.44 4.08 -2.97
CA ALA A 112 7.35 4.90 -2.17
C ALA A 112 7.45 6.35 -2.70
N GLY A 113 7.31 6.55 -4.01
CA GLY A 113 7.26 7.87 -4.65
C GLY A 113 5.93 8.61 -4.50
N GLY A 114 4.96 8.04 -3.77
CA GLY A 114 3.66 8.68 -3.52
C GLY A 114 2.72 8.66 -4.72
N ARG A 115 2.84 7.63 -5.54
CA ARG A 115 1.90 7.33 -6.63
C ARG A 115 0.98 6.20 -6.22
N VAL A 116 -0.23 6.20 -6.78
CA VAL A 116 -1.23 5.17 -6.57
C VAL A 116 -1.72 4.64 -7.91
N ALA A 117 -2.08 3.36 -7.92
CA ALA A 117 -2.60 2.69 -9.10
C ALA A 117 -3.57 1.57 -8.71
N ALA A 118 -4.58 1.32 -9.53
CA ALA A 118 -5.44 0.16 -9.38
C ALA A 118 -4.68 -1.12 -9.79
N VAL A 119 -4.75 -2.15 -8.97
CA VAL A 119 -4.19 -3.47 -9.29
C VAL A 119 -5.16 -4.24 -10.17
N ARG A 120 -4.69 -4.73 -11.31
CA ARG A 120 -5.48 -5.53 -12.27
C ARG A 120 -5.37 -7.02 -11.96
N TRP A 121 -5.70 -7.39 -10.75
CA TRP A 121 -5.56 -8.74 -10.21
C TRP A 121 -6.40 -9.80 -10.94
N GLU A 122 -7.46 -9.41 -11.62
CA GLU A 122 -8.35 -10.29 -12.38
C GLU A 122 -7.62 -11.10 -13.45
N PHE A 123 -6.52 -10.58 -13.98
CA PHE A 123 -5.68 -11.30 -14.93
C PHE A 123 -4.78 -12.37 -14.28
N ALA A 124 -4.64 -12.38 -12.97
CA ALA A 124 -3.86 -13.40 -12.25
C ALA A 124 -4.53 -14.78 -12.26
N GLY A 125 -5.85 -14.84 -12.51
CA GLY A 125 -6.55 -16.11 -12.65
C GLY A 125 -6.10 -16.96 -13.84
N GLN A 126 -5.67 -16.31 -14.93
CA GLN A 126 -5.16 -16.98 -16.13
C GLN A 126 -3.66 -17.28 -16.01
N GLN A 127 -2.89 -16.37 -15.43
CA GLN A 127 -1.45 -16.50 -15.27
C GLN A 127 -1.01 -15.86 -13.94
N PRO A 128 -0.86 -16.64 -12.87
CA PRO A 128 -0.26 -16.17 -11.62
C PRO A 128 1.11 -15.53 -11.88
N GLY A 129 1.49 -14.54 -11.09
CA GLY A 129 2.79 -13.89 -11.26
C GLY A 129 3.02 -12.77 -10.27
N SER A 130 4.14 -12.06 -10.47
CA SER A 130 4.49 -10.93 -9.61
C SER A 130 3.53 -9.75 -9.77
N LEU A 131 3.38 -8.98 -8.72
CA LEU A 131 2.48 -7.82 -8.65
C LEU A 131 2.72 -6.82 -9.80
N GLU A 132 3.97 -6.62 -10.19
CA GLU A 132 4.34 -5.67 -11.26
C GLU A 132 3.63 -5.96 -12.59
N ARG A 133 3.32 -7.23 -12.87
CA ARG A 133 2.57 -7.63 -14.09
C ARG A 133 1.13 -7.13 -14.09
N PHE A 134 0.57 -6.86 -12.93
CA PHE A 134 -0.81 -6.44 -12.74
C PHE A 134 -0.95 -4.96 -12.45
N LEU A 135 0.15 -4.21 -12.49
CA LEU A 135 0.16 -2.77 -12.32
C LEU A 135 0.08 -2.06 -13.68
N PRO A 136 -0.61 -0.92 -13.74
CA PRO A 136 -0.58 -0.07 -14.94
C PRO A 136 0.77 0.66 -15.03
N THR A 137 1.01 1.27 -16.19
CA THR A 137 2.20 2.09 -16.44
C THR A 137 2.29 3.29 -15.47
N GLY A 138 3.52 3.69 -15.15
CA GLY A 138 3.85 4.86 -14.34
C GLY A 138 4.31 4.54 -12.92
N LEU A 139 4.53 3.24 -12.60
CA LEU A 139 5.17 2.80 -11.37
C LEU A 139 6.54 2.14 -11.61
N GLU A 140 7.05 2.19 -12.85
CA GLU A 140 8.34 1.62 -13.20
C GLU A 140 9.46 2.26 -12.36
N GLY A 141 10.23 1.44 -11.66
CA GLY A 141 11.32 1.89 -10.78
C GLY A 141 10.87 2.55 -9.47
N ASP A 142 9.57 2.57 -9.17
CA ASP A 142 9.00 3.12 -7.95
C ASP A 142 8.37 1.97 -7.13
N PRO A 143 9.04 1.47 -6.08
CA PRO A 143 8.60 0.26 -5.38
C PRO A 143 7.24 0.44 -4.70
N VAL A 144 6.38 -0.56 -4.84
CA VAL A 144 5.10 -0.62 -4.12
C VAL A 144 5.36 -0.96 -2.65
N ILE A 145 4.89 -0.10 -1.76
CA ILE A 145 5.05 -0.26 -0.31
C ILE A 145 3.79 -0.80 0.37
N SER A 146 2.61 -0.53 -0.21
CA SER A 146 1.34 -1.02 0.32
C SER A 146 0.37 -1.40 -0.79
N ILE A 147 -0.49 -2.37 -0.47
CA ILE A 147 -1.66 -2.74 -1.26
C ILE A 147 -2.84 -2.67 -0.31
N GLU A 148 -3.78 -1.78 -0.59
CA GLU A 148 -4.95 -1.55 0.25
C GLU A 148 -6.22 -2.00 -0.49
N PRO A 149 -7.02 -2.90 0.11
CA PRO A 149 -8.35 -3.18 -0.40
C PRO A 149 -9.23 -1.94 -0.19
N LEU A 150 -9.87 -1.49 -1.25
CA LEU A 150 -10.79 -0.36 -1.18
C LEU A 150 -12.16 -0.86 -0.68
N PRO A 151 -12.72 -0.24 0.36
CA PRO A 151 -14.02 -0.60 0.88
C PRO A 151 -15.12 -0.37 -0.16
N GLN A 152 -16.16 -1.17 -0.09
CA GLN A 152 -17.36 -1.03 -0.90
C GLN A 152 -18.41 -0.24 -0.11
N GLY A 153 -19.22 0.55 -0.82
CA GLY A 153 -20.30 1.35 -0.20
C GLY A 153 -19.88 2.77 0.19
N ASP A 154 -20.44 3.29 1.27
CA ASP A 154 -20.16 4.66 1.71
C ASP A 154 -18.77 4.80 2.33
N CYS A 155 -17.96 5.65 1.71
CA CYS A 155 -16.58 5.94 2.10
C CYS A 155 -16.41 7.38 2.63
N SER A 156 -17.48 8.07 2.96
CA SER A 156 -17.47 9.50 3.32
C SER A 156 -16.61 9.80 4.56
N ASN A 157 -16.53 8.86 5.50
CA ASN A 157 -15.73 8.96 6.72
C ASN A 157 -14.34 8.31 6.59
N LEU A 158 -13.98 7.84 5.38
CA LEU A 158 -12.72 7.17 5.12
C LEU A 158 -11.77 8.05 4.31
N SER A 159 -10.48 7.87 4.56
CA SER A 159 -9.43 8.60 3.87
C SER A 159 -8.21 7.69 3.65
N LEU A 160 -7.44 7.96 2.58
CA LEU A 160 -6.12 7.38 2.40
C LEU A 160 -5.13 8.20 3.21
N GLY A 161 -4.49 7.58 4.19
CA GLY A 161 -3.39 8.13 4.97
C GLY A 161 -2.06 7.77 4.34
N LEU A 162 -1.17 8.76 4.19
CA LEU A 162 0.17 8.61 3.65
C LEU A 162 1.18 9.19 4.64
N LEU A 163 2.08 8.36 5.13
CA LEU A 163 3.15 8.74 6.05
C LEU A 163 4.46 8.86 5.30
N SER A 164 5.08 10.03 5.33
CA SER A 164 6.39 10.24 4.70
C SER A 164 7.55 10.13 5.69
N SER A 165 8.73 9.80 5.17
CA SER A 165 9.95 9.54 5.96
C SER A 165 10.40 10.73 6.82
N ASP A 166 9.96 11.94 6.50
CA ASP A 166 10.25 13.17 7.25
C ASP A 166 9.24 13.48 8.38
N GLY A 167 8.36 12.53 8.72
CA GLY A 167 7.41 12.69 9.83
C GLY A 167 6.10 13.41 9.46
N ARG A 168 5.81 13.61 8.18
CA ARG A 168 4.55 14.19 7.72
C ARG A 168 3.51 13.12 7.48
N PHE A 169 2.28 13.43 7.83
CA PHE A 169 1.14 12.56 7.52
C PHE A 169 0.09 13.33 6.73
N LYS A 170 -0.32 12.76 5.61
CA LYS A 170 -1.34 13.33 4.74
C LYS A 170 -2.58 12.47 4.77
N ARG A 171 -3.73 13.11 4.91
CA ARG A 171 -5.04 12.49 4.65
C ARG A 171 -5.58 12.98 3.31
N LEU A 172 -5.93 12.05 2.45
CA LEU A 172 -6.60 12.30 1.16
C LEU A 172 -7.99 11.68 1.21
N PRO A 173 -9.07 12.39 0.83
CA PRO A 173 -10.39 11.78 0.72
C PRO A 173 -10.33 10.50 -0.12
N LEU A 174 -10.94 9.42 0.35
CA LEU A 174 -10.88 8.14 -0.36
C LEU A 174 -11.53 8.21 -1.74
N SER A 175 -12.55 9.07 -1.90
CA SER A 175 -13.19 9.37 -3.19
C SER A 175 -12.24 9.80 -4.29
N GLU A 176 -11.09 10.37 -3.94
CA GLU A 176 -10.07 10.79 -4.91
C GLU A 176 -9.32 9.61 -5.57
N VAL A 177 -9.44 8.39 -5.01
CA VAL A 177 -8.72 7.20 -5.47
C VAL A 177 -9.62 6.00 -5.78
N LEU A 178 -10.95 6.12 -5.63
CA LEU A 178 -11.89 5.02 -5.88
C LEU A 178 -12.00 4.62 -7.36
N ASP A 179 -11.83 5.59 -8.28
CA ASP A 179 -12.06 5.40 -9.71
C ASP A 179 -10.80 5.66 -10.55
N LEU A 180 -9.66 5.19 -10.04
CA LEU A 180 -8.42 5.24 -10.79
C LEU A 180 -8.46 4.23 -11.94
N SER A 181 -8.31 4.73 -13.15
CA SER A 181 -8.19 3.92 -14.35
C SER A 181 -6.99 4.35 -15.17
N GLY A 182 -6.27 3.39 -15.76
CA GLY A 182 -5.18 3.66 -16.68
C GLY A 182 -3.81 3.81 -16.00
N ARG A 183 -3.26 5.00 -15.90
CA ARG A 183 -1.90 5.23 -15.37
C ARG A 183 -1.87 5.47 -13.86
N ALA A 184 -0.71 5.21 -13.25
CA ALA A 184 -0.46 5.61 -11.87
C ALA A 184 -0.57 7.14 -11.72
N THR A 185 -1.16 7.56 -10.60
CA THR A 185 -1.46 8.96 -10.29
C THR A 185 -0.72 9.38 -9.04
N SER A 186 -0.06 10.55 -9.08
CA SER A 186 0.58 11.13 -7.89
C SER A 186 -0.49 11.66 -6.93
N VAL A 187 -0.37 11.29 -5.65
CA VAL A 187 -1.32 11.67 -4.59
C VAL A 187 -0.65 12.43 -3.45
N VAL A 188 0.65 12.65 -3.52
CA VAL A 188 1.39 13.48 -2.56
C VAL A 188 2.57 14.14 -3.27
N LYS A 189 2.90 15.37 -2.87
CA LYS A 189 4.12 16.04 -3.30
C LYS A 189 5.22 15.77 -2.27
N LEU A 190 6.22 15.00 -2.64
CA LEU A 190 7.39 14.70 -1.82
C LEU A 190 8.53 15.67 -2.15
N LYS A 191 9.37 15.95 -1.17
CA LYS A 191 10.66 16.62 -1.37
C LYS A 191 11.69 15.61 -1.84
N GLU A 192 12.80 16.10 -2.39
CA GLU A 192 13.94 15.27 -2.75
C GLU A 192 14.46 14.48 -1.54
N GLY A 193 14.75 13.20 -1.73
CA GLY A 193 15.19 12.29 -0.67
C GLY A 193 14.09 11.81 0.29
N ILE A 194 12.86 12.31 0.17
CA ILE A 194 11.73 11.89 1.00
C ILE A 194 10.89 10.86 0.26
N SER A 195 10.49 9.81 0.96
CA SER A 195 9.62 8.74 0.44
C SER A 195 8.42 8.51 1.35
N VAL A 196 7.37 7.88 0.82
CA VAL A 196 6.28 7.36 1.64
C VAL A 196 6.78 6.10 2.36
N ARG A 197 6.56 6.03 3.67
CA ARG A 197 6.97 4.91 4.54
C ARG A 197 5.83 3.97 4.85
N ALA A 198 4.63 4.50 4.99
CA ALA A 198 3.43 3.70 5.22
C ALA A 198 2.23 4.35 4.55
N ALA A 199 1.29 3.52 4.11
CA ALA A 199 -0.01 3.93 3.62
C ALA A 199 -1.08 3.05 4.27
N MET A 200 -2.24 3.62 4.53
CA MET A 200 -3.32 2.94 5.23
C MET A 200 -4.67 3.59 4.96
N ILE A 201 -5.74 2.81 5.04
CA ILE A 201 -7.09 3.38 5.10
C ILE A 201 -7.36 3.85 6.53
N CYS A 202 -7.71 5.11 6.65
CA CYS A 202 -8.01 5.79 7.91
C CYS A 202 -9.50 6.05 8.04
N GLN A 203 -10.07 5.74 9.20
CA GLN A 203 -11.42 6.10 9.56
C GLN A 203 -11.40 7.34 10.47
N THR A 204 -12.25 8.30 10.20
CA THR A 204 -12.42 9.47 11.08
C THR A 204 -12.90 9.01 12.44
N GLY A 205 -12.27 9.52 13.51
CA GLY A 205 -12.53 9.10 14.89
C GLY A 205 -11.64 7.96 15.42
N SER A 206 -10.87 7.29 14.56
CA SER A 206 -9.81 6.36 14.98
C SER A 206 -8.54 7.12 15.42
N ASP A 207 -7.54 6.42 15.92
CA ASP A 207 -6.24 6.98 16.29
C ASP A 207 -5.17 6.60 15.25
N LEU A 208 -4.29 7.54 14.94
CA LEU A 208 -3.03 7.30 14.23
C LEU A 208 -1.93 7.07 15.27
N VAL A 209 -1.18 5.98 15.13
CA VAL A 209 0.01 5.69 15.93
C VAL A 209 1.21 5.63 15.01
N LEU A 210 2.24 6.43 15.28
CA LEU A 210 3.51 6.50 14.56
C LEU A 210 4.64 6.05 15.48
N ILE A 211 5.66 5.39 14.92
CA ILE A 211 6.84 4.94 15.66
C ILE A 211 8.13 5.28 14.95
N SER A 212 9.14 5.69 15.73
CA SER A 212 10.50 5.89 15.25
C SER A 212 11.42 4.70 15.55
N ASP A 213 12.57 4.67 14.90
CA ASP A 213 13.57 3.61 15.02
C ASP A 213 14.19 3.49 16.43
N ILE A 214 14.09 4.54 17.25
CA ILE A 214 14.57 4.54 18.64
C ILE A 214 13.48 4.21 19.68
N GLY A 215 12.26 3.88 19.25
CA GLY A 215 11.16 3.45 20.12
C GLY A 215 10.26 4.56 20.65
N ARG A 216 10.31 5.78 20.08
CA ARG A 216 9.33 6.82 20.42
C ARG A 216 8.05 6.62 19.62
N ILE A 217 6.93 6.78 20.29
CA ILE A 217 5.58 6.70 19.73
C ILE A 217 4.88 8.04 19.85
N LEU A 218 4.17 8.40 18.78
CA LEU A 218 3.23 9.49 18.79
C LEU A 218 1.85 8.97 18.40
N LYS A 219 0.87 9.18 19.28
CA LYS A 219 -0.54 8.83 19.05
C LYS A 219 -1.37 10.10 18.98
N LEU A 220 -2.23 10.22 17.95
CA LEU A 220 -3.14 11.35 17.83
C LEU A 220 -4.43 10.95 17.10
N PRO A 221 -5.57 11.63 17.38
CA PRO A 221 -6.84 11.29 16.76
C PRO A 221 -6.84 11.65 15.27
N ILE A 222 -7.46 10.80 14.46
CA ILE A 222 -7.70 11.04 13.03
C ILE A 222 -9.00 11.85 12.90
N GLN A 223 -8.85 13.17 12.89
CA GLN A 223 -9.93 14.14 12.73
C GLN A 223 -9.40 15.42 12.07
N ASP A 224 -10.29 16.27 11.59
CA ASP A 224 -9.88 17.41 10.74
C ASP A 224 -9.08 18.46 11.50
N ASP A 225 -9.31 18.66 12.79
CA ASP A 225 -8.54 19.58 13.63
C ASP A 225 -7.09 19.15 13.79
N SER A 226 -6.83 17.86 13.94
CA SER A 226 -5.48 17.31 14.12
C SER A 226 -4.83 16.97 12.76
N LEU A 227 -5.56 16.31 11.88
CA LEU A 227 -5.08 15.81 10.59
C LEU A 227 -6.09 16.16 9.49
N PRO A 228 -6.07 17.37 8.93
CA PRO A 228 -7.03 17.82 7.93
C PRO A 228 -6.98 17.00 6.64
N LEU A 229 -8.12 16.84 5.99
CA LEU A 229 -8.19 16.33 4.64
C LEU A 229 -7.54 17.32 3.65
N MET A 230 -6.77 16.82 2.70
CA MET A 230 -5.97 17.62 1.79
C MET A 230 -6.06 17.10 0.35
N GLY A 231 -5.95 18.01 -0.63
CA GLY A 231 -5.92 17.65 -2.05
C GLY A 231 -4.64 16.90 -2.47
N ARG A 232 -4.66 16.30 -3.66
CA ARG A 232 -3.61 15.36 -4.16
C ARG A 232 -2.18 15.90 -4.06
N LEU A 233 -1.92 17.15 -4.40
CA LEU A 233 -0.56 17.70 -4.48
C LEU A 233 -0.04 18.35 -3.18
N ALA A 234 -0.76 18.20 -2.07
CA ALA A 234 -0.28 18.64 -0.77
C ALA A 234 0.75 17.67 -0.18
N GLN A 235 1.67 18.19 0.64
CA GLN A 235 2.67 17.38 1.36
C GLN A 235 2.14 16.72 2.65
N GLY A 236 1.08 17.25 3.21
CA GLY A 236 0.64 16.94 4.57
C GLY A 236 1.37 17.75 5.65
N PRO A 237 0.75 17.93 6.81
CA PRO A 237 1.36 18.62 7.94
C PRO A 237 2.48 17.79 8.57
N MET A 238 3.44 18.47 9.23
CA MET A 238 4.38 17.84 10.14
C MET A 238 3.59 17.21 11.29
N THR A 239 3.69 15.91 11.45
CA THR A 239 2.90 15.16 12.42
C THR A 239 3.76 14.70 13.59
N MET A 240 4.90 14.09 13.32
CA MET A 240 5.89 13.72 14.33
C MET A 240 7.23 14.38 14.02
N ARG A 241 7.81 15.08 14.98
CA ARG A 241 9.18 15.61 14.87
C ARG A 241 10.17 14.51 15.22
N LEU A 242 11.21 14.43 14.41
CA LEU A 242 12.32 13.49 14.59
C LEU A 242 13.56 14.23 15.10
N PHE A 243 14.36 13.58 15.94
CA PHE A 243 15.68 14.07 16.31
C PHE A 243 16.68 13.89 15.17
N PRO A 244 17.81 14.61 15.18
CA PRO A 244 18.87 14.37 14.20
C PRO A 244 19.32 12.91 14.20
N GLY A 245 19.30 12.26 13.05
CA GLY A 245 19.66 10.84 12.88
C GLY A 245 18.54 9.83 13.18
N GLU A 246 17.43 10.26 13.77
CA GLU A 246 16.26 9.41 14.01
C GLU A 246 15.44 9.22 12.73
N GLN A 247 14.88 8.06 12.55
CA GLN A 247 14.08 7.70 11.39
C GLN A 247 12.66 7.28 11.79
N LEU A 248 11.70 7.69 10.99
CA LEU A 248 10.35 7.18 11.11
C LEU A 248 10.29 5.77 10.49
N VAL A 249 9.84 4.81 11.27
CA VAL A 249 9.72 3.42 10.84
C VAL A 249 8.40 3.17 10.13
N GLY A 250 7.30 3.57 10.76
CA GLY A 250 5.98 3.31 10.22
C GLY A 250 4.87 3.88 11.09
N GLY A 251 3.66 3.49 10.76
CA GLY A 251 2.48 3.86 11.52
C GLY A 251 1.29 2.99 11.17
N VAL A 252 0.30 3.01 12.06
CA VAL A 252 -0.96 2.28 11.93
C VAL A 252 -2.14 3.15 12.32
N SER A 253 -3.29 2.89 11.69
CA SER A 253 -4.59 3.45 12.10
C SER A 253 -5.34 2.40 12.89
N LEU A 254 -5.76 2.74 14.10
CA LEU A 254 -6.42 1.81 15.03
C LEU A 254 -7.65 2.43 15.70
N MET A 255 -8.57 1.55 16.09
CA MET A 255 -9.57 1.88 17.11
C MET A 255 -8.93 1.84 18.50
N ALA A 256 -9.47 2.61 19.44
CA ALA A 256 -8.90 2.77 20.78
C ALA A 256 -8.79 1.47 21.62
N THR A 257 -9.52 0.43 21.22
CA THR A 257 -9.58 -0.87 21.91
C THR A 257 -8.63 -1.92 21.33
N THR A 258 -7.79 -1.56 20.37
CA THR A 258 -6.85 -2.47 19.71
C THR A 258 -5.45 -2.31 20.28
N SER A 259 -4.59 -3.29 20.03
CA SER A 259 -3.16 -3.24 20.38
C SER A 259 -2.30 -3.00 19.13
N ILE A 260 -1.05 -2.63 19.35
CA ILE A 260 0.01 -2.61 18.36
C ILE A 260 1.01 -3.72 18.62
N LEU A 261 1.56 -4.31 17.58
CA LEU A 261 2.71 -5.20 17.63
C LEU A 261 3.92 -4.47 17.03
N ILE A 262 5.01 -4.50 17.77
CA ILE A 262 6.26 -3.83 17.43
C ILE A 262 7.36 -4.89 17.41
N ALA A 263 8.25 -4.81 16.45
CA ALA A 263 9.42 -5.67 16.45
C ALA A 263 10.69 -4.88 16.12
N THR A 264 11.79 -5.31 16.74
CA THR A 264 13.12 -4.74 16.53
C THR A 264 13.88 -5.49 15.43
N SER A 265 14.93 -4.89 14.92
CA SER A 265 15.82 -5.51 13.93
C SER A 265 16.45 -6.82 14.42
N GLN A 266 16.66 -6.96 15.72
CA GLN A 266 17.20 -8.16 16.36
C GLN A 266 16.11 -9.21 16.67
N GLY A 267 14.86 -8.98 16.23
CA GLY A 267 13.77 -9.93 16.41
C GLY A 267 13.08 -9.90 17.79
N ARG A 268 13.31 -8.87 18.59
CA ARG A 268 12.54 -8.70 19.82
C ARG A 268 11.14 -8.19 19.50
N ILE A 269 10.15 -8.76 20.14
CA ILE A 269 8.73 -8.44 19.94
C ILE A 269 8.12 -7.86 21.20
N GLY A 270 7.35 -6.80 21.05
CA GLY A 270 6.53 -6.20 22.10
C GLY A 270 5.12 -5.90 21.59
N ARG A 271 4.12 -6.18 22.40
CA ARG A 271 2.73 -5.82 22.15
C ARG A 271 2.31 -4.77 23.16
N ILE A 272 1.69 -3.69 22.70
CA ILE A 272 1.23 -2.59 23.56
C ILE A 272 -0.26 -2.36 23.33
N ASP A 273 -1.04 -2.29 24.39
CA ASP A 273 -2.43 -1.86 24.33
C ASP A 273 -2.47 -0.36 23.95
N ALA A 274 -3.16 -0.02 22.87
CA ALA A 274 -3.23 1.35 22.39
C ALA A 274 -3.93 2.30 23.39
N SER A 275 -4.73 1.78 24.32
CA SER A 275 -5.36 2.58 25.38
C SER A 275 -4.34 3.14 26.38
N LEU A 276 -3.20 2.47 26.56
CA LEU A 276 -2.12 2.90 27.44
C LEU A 276 -1.26 4.01 26.85
N LEU A 277 -1.33 4.23 25.54
CA LEU A 277 -0.59 5.28 24.87
C LEU A 277 -1.29 6.64 25.03
N ARG A 278 -0.56 7.63 25.52
CA ARG A 278 -1.09 8.99 25.64
C ARG A 278 -1.30 9.63 24.26
N ARG A 279 -2.41 10.34 24.10
CA ARG A 279 -2.63 11.19 22.92
C ARG A 279 -1.74 12.43 23.00
N CYS A 280 -0.99 12.67 21.94
CA CYS A 280 -0.13 13.83 21.74
C CYS A 280 -0.78 14.84 20.80
N GLN A 281 -0.12 15.98 20.61
CA GLN A 281 -0.51 16.97 19.61
C GLN A 281 0.29 16.77 18.32
N ARG A 282 -0.26 17.22 17.21
CA ARG A 282 0.43 17.26 15.94
C ARG A 282 1.69 18.10 16.01
N GLY A 283 2.81 17.57 15.57
CA GLY A 283 4.11 18.22 15.61
C GLY A 283 4.88 18.01 16.92
N ASP A 284 4.36 17.17 17.80
CA ASP A 284 5.12 16.73 18.97
C ASP A 284 6.23 15.74 18.58
N PHE A 285 7.14 15.50 19.52
CA PHE A 285 8.18 14.48 19.39
C PHE A 285 7.69 13.07 19.74
N GLY A 286 6.52 12.93 20.38
CA GLY A 286 6.04 11.67 20.94
C GLY A 286 6.75 11.29 22.26
N GLU A 287 6.47 10.09 22.74
CA GLU A 287 6.96 9.55 24.01
C GLU A 287 7.76 8.27 23.79
N MET A 288 8.73 7.99 24.65
CA MET A 288 9.45 6.72 24.65
C MET A 288 8.50 5.61 25.10
N ALA A 289 8.06 4.79 24.14
CA ALA A 289 7.13 3.68 24.43
C ALA A 289 7.81 2.31 24.41
N VAL A 290 8.96 2.18 23.75
CA VAL A 290 9.77 0.96 23.76
C VAL A 290 11.21 1.31 24.09
N ARG A 291 11.74 0.70 25.15
CA ARG A 291 13.15 0.84 25.51
C ARG A 291 13.98 -0.23 24.79
N LEU A 292 14.95 0.22 24.01
CA LEU A 292 15.93 -0.67 23.38
C LEU A 292 17.03 -1.01 24.38
N GLU A 293 17.30 -2.29 24.59
CA GLU A 293 18.31 -2.76 25.56
C GLU A 293 19.71 -2.88 24.94
N GLN A 294 19.80 -3.02 23.63
CA GLN A 294 21.07 -3.20 22.91
C GLN A 294 21.37 -1.97 22.06
N GLN A 295 22.62 -1.51 22.08
CA GLN A 295 23.04 -0.29 21.35
C GLN A 295 22.85 -0.38 19.83
N ASN A 296 22.92 -1.59 19.26
CA ASN A 296 22.80 -1.81 17.82
C ASN A 296 21.41 -2.28 17.40
N ASP A 297 20.46 -2.32 18.32
CA ASP A 297 19.07 -2.68 17.99
C ASP A 297 18.26 -1.42 17.62
N LYS A 298 17.26 -1.59 16.78
CA LYS A 298 16.35 -0.55 16.33
C LYS A 298 14.95 -1.12 16.17
N ILE A 299 13.96 -0.30 16.34
CA ILE A 299 12.62 -0.66 15.87
C ILE A 299 12.66 -0.83 14.35
N GLN A 300 12.19 -1.97 13.89
CA GLN A 300 12.17 -2.32 12.47
C GLN A 300 10.79 -2.17 11.85
N THR A 301 9.75 -2.47 12.63
CA THR A 301 8.39 -2.50 12.09
C THR A 301 7.35 -2.32 13.19
N ILE A 302 6.16 -1.87 12.77
CA ILE A 302 4.94 -1.77 13.58
C ILE A 302 3.76 -2.26 12.74
N CYS A 303 2.86 -3.01 13.36
CA CYS A 303 1.58 -3.37 12.76
C CYS A 303 0.47 -3.42 13.82
N LYS A 304 -0.76 -3.74 13.40
CA LYS A 304 -1.83 -4.05 14.33
C LYS A 304 -1.45 -5.27 15.16
N GLY A 305 -1.74 -5.24 16.44
CA GLY A 305 -1.35 -6.26 17.42
C GLY A 305 -2.42 -7.32 17.65
N ASP A 306 -3.23 -7.63 16.65
CA ASP A 306 -4.28 -8.64 16.66
C ASP A 306 -4.22 -9.52 15.43
N GLY A 307 -4.62 -10.78 15.57
CA GLY A 307 -4.67 -11.76 14.51
C GLY A 307 -3.31 -12.28 14.07
N LEU A 308 -3.30 -12.89 12.88
CA LEU A 308 -2.12 -13.54 12.32
C LEU A 308 -1.20 -12.54 11.61
N VAL A 309 0.10 -12.64 11.91
CA VAL A 309 1.13 -11.76 11.36
C VAL A 309 2.25 -12.60 10.74
N GLY A 310 2.52 -12.39 9.47
CA GLY A 310 3.66 -12.98 8.78
C GLY A 310 4.97 -12.30 9.18
N VAL A 311 6.02 -13.09 9.31
CA VAL A 311 7.38 -12.66 9.62
C VAL A 311 8.27 -12.90 8.43
N ILE A 312 9.12 -11.92 8.10
CA ILE A 312 10.15 -12.03 7.05
C ILE A 312 11.48 -11.60 7.61
N THR A 313 12.52 -12.39 7.37
CA THR A 313 13.88 -12.09 7.80
C THR A 313 14.78 -11.70 6.64
N SER A 314 15.97 -11.16 6.95
CA SER A 314 17.00 -10.80 5.96
C SER A 314 17.54 -12.01 5.19
N GLN A 315 17.46 -13.21 5.76
CA GLN A 315 17.83 -14.47 5.12
C GLN A 315 16.66 -15.13 4.35
N LYS A 316 15.55 -14.39 4.17
CA LYS A 316 14.34 -14.87 3.49
C LYS A 316 13.66 -16.07 4.17
N ARG A 317 13.91 -16.28 5.44
CA ARG A 317 13.09 -17.19 6.25
C ARG A 317 11.76 -16.52 6.53
N HIS A 318 10.72 -17.33 6.55
CA HIS A 318 9.35 -16.88 6.79
C HIS A 318 8.76 -17.64 7.98
N GLY A 319 7.80 -17.03 8.63
CA GLY A 319 7.00 -17.65 9.68
C GLY A 319 5.70 -16.88 9.88
N ARG A 320 4.85 -17.38 10.75
CA ARG A 320 3.56 -16.75 11.08
C ARG A 320 3.37 -16.75 12.59
N LEU A 321 3.07 -15.59 13.15
CA LEU A 321 2.81 -15.38 14.56
C LEU A 321 1.32 -15.11 14.78
N ASP A 322 0.76 -15.61 15.87
CA ASP A 322 -0.48 -15.06 16.40
C ASP A 322 -0.14 -13.91 17.35
N ALA A 323 -0.45 -12.67 16.94
CA ALA A 323 -0.19 -11.48 17.73
C ALA A 323 -0.87 -11.53 19.11
N ASN A 324 -2.01 -12.22 19.24
CA ASN A 324 -2.74 -12.35 20.49
C ASN A 324 -2.03 -13.24 21.52
N SER A 325 -1.11 -14.10 21.08
CA SER A 325 -0.33 -14.95 21.98
C SER A 325 0.74 -14.17 22.78
N TYR A 326 1.06 -12.93 22.37
CA TYR A 326 2.04 -12.11 23.05
C TYR A 326 1.40 -11.27 24.14
N PRO A 327 1.93 -11.28 25.39
CA PRO A 327 1.45 -10.44 26.47
C PRO A 327 1.67 -8.96 26.13
N CYS A 328 0.78 -8.09 26.61
CA CYS A 328 1.00 -6.66 26.50
C CYS A 328 2.07 -6.20 27.50
N ILE A 329 3.01 -5.39 27.01
CA ILE A 329 3.98 -4.65 27.83
C ILE A 329 3.46 -3.23 28.09
N ASN A 330 3.93 -2.58 29.16
CA ASN A 330 3.62 -1.18 29.42
C ASN A 330 4.51 -0.25 28.56
N PRO A 331 4.00 0.93 28.18
CA PRO A 331 4.84 1.94 27.53
C PRO A 331 6.09 2.27 28.39
N GLY A 332 7.26 2.28 27.76
CA GLY A 332 8.56 2.49 28.39
C GLY A 332 9.29 1.21 28.80
N GLU A 333 8.64 0.06 28.68
CA GLU A 333 9.28 -1.24 28.89
C GLU A 333 10.02 -1.74 27.64
N PRO A 334 10.98 -2.65 27.77
CA PRO A 334 11.59 -3.32 26.63
C PRO A 334 10.64 -4.36 26.04
N CYS A 335 10.86 -4.75 24.80
CA CYS A 335 10.19 -5.89 24.18
C CYS A 335 10.52 -7.19 24.94
N SER A 336 9.49 -7.98 25.28
CA SER A 336 9.61 -9.14 26.19
C SER A 336 10.00 -10.43 25.47
N ASP A 337 9.60 -10.58 24.21
CA ASP A 337 9.72 -11.83 23.47
C ASP A 337 10.79 -11.74 22.39
N GLN A 338 11.33 -12.88 21.98
CA GLN A 338 12.42 -12.98 21.04
C GLN A 338 12.12 -14.02 19.96
N LEU A 339 12.29 -13.62 18.69
CA LEU A 339 12.27 -14.55 17.56
C LEU A 339 13.55 -15.37 17.50
N ASP A 340 13.43 -16.62 17.07
CA ASP A 340 14.57 -17.52 16.83
C ASP A 340 15.26 -17.15 15.52
N LEU A 341 16.12 -16.13 15.56
CA LEU A 341 16.93 -15.68 14.43
C LEU A 341 18.28 -16.40 14.40
N ASN A 342 18.76 -16.72 13.22
CA ASN A 342 20.11 -17.25 13.01
C ASN A 342 21.19 -16.19 13.29
N THR A 343 22.44 -16.63 13.38
CA THR A 343 23.58 -15.72 13.51
C THR A 343 23.63 -14.75 12.31
N ASN A 344 23.76 -13.45 12.58
CA ASN A 344 23.74 -12.36 11.58
C ASN A 344 22.42 -12.23 10.78
N GLU A 345 21.36 -12.84 11.24
CA GLU A 345 20.04 -12.66 10.69
C GLU A 345 19.34 -11.50 11.40
N THR A 346 18.59 -10.70 10.64
CA THR A 346 17.76 -9.61 11.18
C THR A 346 16.31 -9.75 10.72
N LEU A 347 15.40 -9.21 11.50
CA LEU A 347 14.03 -9.07 11.07
C LEU A 347 13.96 -8.03 9.93
N SER A 348 13.27 -8.37 8.86
CA SER A 348 13.02 -7.44 7.75
C SER A 348 11.65 -6.77 7.89
N ASN A 349 10.61 -7.54 8.17
CA ASN A 349 9.26 -6.98 8.29
C ASN A 349 8.30 -7.91 9.04
N LEU A 350 7.24 -7.29 9.61
CA LEU A 350 6.00 -7.93 10.04
C LEU A 350 4.88 -7.53 9.08
N ILE A 351 4.13 -8.50 8.59
CA ILE A 351 3.08 -8.30 7.61
C ILE A 351 1.77 -8.84 8.17
N PRO A 352 0.84 -7.97 8.62
CA PRO A 352 -0.46 -8.42 9.06
C PRO A 352 -1.22 -9.06 7.89
N LEU A 353 -1.86 -10.18 8.13
CA LEU A 353 -2.75 -10.82 7.18
C LEU A 353 -4.06 -10.03 7.13
N LEU A 354 -4.34 -9.41 5.99
CA LEU A 354 -5.61 -8.75 5.73
C LEU A 354 -6.59 -9.76 5.13
N GLN A 355 -7.68 -9.98 5.82
CA GLN A 355 -8.81 -10.79 5.36
C GLN A 355 -10.06 -9.93 5.34
N ASP A 356 -10.96 -10.23 4.40
CA ASP A 356 -12.30 -9.68 4.45
C ASP A 356 -13.06 -10.37 5.58
N ASN A 357 -13.20 -9.69 6.72
CA ASN A 357 -14.08 -10.13 7.77
C ASN A 357 -15.51 -9.94 7.28
N GLN A 358 -16.08 -10.98 6.69
CA GLN A 358 -17.52 -11.07 6.53
C GLN A 358 -18.13 -11.17 7.95
N ASN A 359 -18.52 -10.04 8.50
CA ASN A 359 -19.53 -9.90 9.52
C ASN A 359 -20.72 -9.14 8.95
#